data_641f268abcc6ff775f1b6906e75a340e
#
_entry.id   641f268abcc6ff775f1b6906e75a340e
#
_cell.length_a   1.000
_cell.length_b   1.000
_cell.length_c   1.000
_cell.angle_alpha   90.00
_cell.angle_beta   90.00
_cell.angle_gamma   90.00
#
_symmetry.space_group_name_H-M   'P 1'
#
loop_
_entity.id
_entity.type
_entity.pdbx_description
1 polymer ?
#
loop_
_entity_poly.entity_id
_entity_poly.type
_entity_poly.pdbx_seq_one_letter_code
_entity_poly.pdbx_strand_id
1 'polypeptide(L)'
;VYGSDPADQKWHLYTEGWGSSGFAKYDSVGLAQMYSPWFSNMPGNNDPNYWNYKNDYLDSITKKIYVSDFESAEERISLIEDATKEGVNESVRIFLASKTDQYVANDSVDGIINALGAGVPTRFTAINVKSDSDTLMVGVKQIYQGSWNPIGGFSDVYSNQIWLNLHDPGVFSHPFTGKTIPIRTEWQVENFGNDNQITVPEDAIIWNIDDQRWKKVGTDKTATSKVTFDLILGNWHHEQSMDMNDILHTMYF
;
A
#
# COMPACT_ATOMS: atom_id res chain seq x y z
N VAL A 1 -0.79 -19.88 14.41
CA VAL A 1 -0.80 -18.81 15.41
C VAL A 1 -1.96 -17.88 15.15
N TYR A 2 -1.98 -17.15 14.03
CA TYR A 2 -3.02 -16.15 13.75
C TYR A 2 -4.45 -16.71 13.68
N GLY A 3 -4.65 -17.93 13.20
CA GLY A 3 -5.95 -18.58 13.13
C GLY A 3 -6.27 -19.50 14.31
N SER A 4 -5.47 -19.50 15.38
CA SER A 4 -5.72 -20.33 16.55
C SER A 4 -6.51 -19.58 17.61
N ASP A 5 -7.35 -20.30 18.35
CA ASP A 5 -7.99 -19.77 19.55
C ASP A 5 -6.92 -19.49 20.63
N PRO A 6 -6.75 -18.23 21.06
CA PRO A 6 -5.81 -17.90 22.14
C PRO A 6 -6.15 -18.58 23.46
N ALA A 7 -7.42 -18.92 23.72
CA ALA A 7 -7.85 -19.63 24.93
C ALA A 7 -7.29 -21.05 25.03
N ASP A 8 -6.91 -21.66 23.92
CA ASP A 8 -6.25 -22.97 23.88
C ASP A 8 -4.86 -22.96 24.53
N GLN A 9 -4.27 -21.79 24.75
CA GLN A 9 -2.95 -21.58 25.37
C GLN A 9 -1.83 -22.46 24.76
N LYS A 10 -1.90 -22.73 23.45
CA LYS A 10 -0.90 -23.55 22.74
C LYS A 10 0.46 -22.88 22.61
N TRP A 11 0.52 -21.57 22.78
CA TRP A 11 1.73 -20.76 22.70
C TRP A 11 1.59 -19.53 23.58
N HIS A 12 2.72 -18.98 24.04
CA HIS A 12 2.79 -17.80 24.91
C HIS A 12 3.54 -16.65 24.24
N LEU A 13 4.50 -16.97 23.39
CA LEU A 13 5.30 -16.01 22.65
C LEU A 13 5.38 -16.46 21.20
N TYR A 14 5.37 -15.51 20.31
CA TYR A 14 5.54 -15.72 18.89
C TYR A 14 6.63 -14.80 18.36
N THR A 15 7.57 -15.37 17.59
CA THR A 15 8.64 -14.59 16.95
C THR A 15 8.30 -14.39 15.48
N GLU A 16 8.46 -13.15 15.02
CA GLU A 16 8.21 -12.79 13.64
C GLU A 16 9.26 -11.81 13.12
N GLY A 17 9.33 -11.67 11.81
CA GLY A 17 10.15 -10.68 11.13
C GLY A 17 9.29 -9.76 10.28
N TRP A 18 9.60 -8.48 10.28
CA TRP A 18 8.95 -7.48 9.46
C TRP A 18 9.96 -6.92 8.46
N GLY A 19 9.57 -6.91 7.19
CA GLY A 19 10.36 -6.29 6.14
C GLY A 19 9.83 -4.90 5.81
N SER A 20 10.74 -3.96 5.53
CA SER A 20 10.39 -2.58 5.16
C SER A 20 10.49 -2.32 3.66
N SER A 21 10.34 -3.34 2.84
CA SER A 21 10.42 -3.18 1.38
C SER A 21 9.29 -2.28 0.86
N GLY A 22 9.65 -1.18 0.24
CA GLY A 22 8.69 -0.24 -0.31
C GLY A 22 8.03 0.67 0.72
N PHE A 23 8.64 0.83 1.88
CA PHE A 23 8.15 1.72 2.93
C PHE A 23 8.00 3.14 2.41
N ALA A 24 6.79 3.66 2.45
CA ALA A 24 6.53 5.06 2.18
C ALA A 24 6.52 5.85 3.48
N LYS A 25 7.07 7.07 3.47
CA LYS A 25 7.01 7.97 4.63
C LYS A 25 5.57 8.27 5.08
N TYR A 26 4.63 8.16 4.16
CA TYR A 26 3.19 8.24 4.40
C TYR A 26 2.58 6.84 4.56
N ASP A 27 3.04 6.12 5.57
CA ASP A 27 2.42 4.85 5.94
C ASP A 27 1.19 5.12 6.82
N SER A 28 0.03 4.66 6.38
CA SER A 28 -1.23 4.73 7.12
C SER A 28 -1.58 3.39 7.80
N VAL A 29 -0.80 2.35 7.58
CA VAL A 29 -1.14 0.97 7.91
C VAL A 29 -0.32 0.40 9.05
N GLY A 30 0.97 0.77 9.14
CA GLY A 30 1.96 0.08 9.98
C GLY A 30 1.59 0.04 11.45
N LEU A 31 1.08 1.13 12.02
CA LEU A 31 0.69 1.17 13.42
C LEU A 31 -0.55 0.31 13.70
N ALA A 32 -1.56 0.38 12.84
CA ALA A 32 -2.74 -0.48 12.94
C ALA A 32 -2.35 -1.95 12.79
N GLN A 33 -1.49 -2.26 11.86
CA GLN A 33 -0.98 -3.60 11.61
C GLN A 33 -0.20 -4.16 12.80
N MET A 34 0.54 -3.31 13.51
CA MET A 34 1.33 -3.71 14.66
C MET A 34 0.52 -3.90 15.94
N TYR A 35 -0.50 -3.07 16.17
CA TYR A 35 -1.11 -2.93 17.48
C TYR A 35 -2.61 -3.15 17.52
N SER A 36 -3.30 -3.19 16.37
CA SER A 36 -4.77 -3.19 16.36
C SER A 36 -5.34 -4.52 15.89
N PRO A 37 -6.08 -5.24 16.74
CA PRO A 37 -6.70 -6.53 16.37
C PRO A 37 -7.68 -6.41 15.21
N TRP A 38 -8.34 -5.27 15.04
CA TRP A 38 -9.32 -5.05 13.97
C TRP A 38 -8.69 -5.01 12.57
N PHE A 39 -7.38 -4.76 12.45
CA PHE A 39 -6.73 -4.66 11.14
C PHE A 39 -6.21 -6.03 10.66
N SER A 40 -5.10 -6.48 11.21
CA SER A 40 -4.53 -7.78 10.89
C SER A 40 -3.30 -8.07 11.78
N ASN A 41 -2.65 -9.23 11.58
CA ASN A 41 -1.38 -9.58 12.20
C ASN A 41 -1.39 -9.67 13.74
N MET A 42 -2.57 -9.64 14.34
CA MET A 42 -2.76 -9.99 15.75
C MET A 42 -3.44 -11.35 15.85
N PRO A 43 -3.06 -12.18 16.83
CA PRO A 43 -3.73 -13.47 17.03
C PRO A 43 -5.23 -13.33 17.20
N GLY A 44 -5.99 -14.17 16.49
CA GLY A 44 -7.44 -14.12 16.55
C GLY A 44 -8.10 -12.96 15.77
N ASN A 45 -7.37 -12.25 14.92
CA ASN A 45 -7.88 -11.08 14.19
C ASN A 45 -9.13 -11.36 13.32
N ASN A 46 -9.33 -12.59 12.89
CA ASN A 46 -10.48 -12.98 12.07
C ASN A 46 -11.79 -13.11 12.88
N ASP A 47 -11.72 -13.26 14.19
CA ASP A 47 -12.87 -13.38 15.07
C ASP A 47 -12.69 -12.54 16.34
N PRO A 48 -13.51 -11.48 16.54
CA PRO A 48 -13.44 -10.63 17.73
C PRO A 48 -13.57 -11.38 19.06
N ASN A 49 -14.19 -12.55 19.09
CA ASN A 49 -14.28 -13.35 20.31
C ASN A 49 -12.93 -13.92 20.76
N TYR A 50 -11.96 -13.96 19.86
CA TYR A 50 -10.60 -14.47 20.13
C TYR A 50 -9.58 -13.36 20.39
N TRP A 51 -10.01 -12.09 20.42
CA TRP A 51 -9.12 -10.99 20.73
C TRP A 51 -8.78 -10.98 22.22
N ASN A 52 -7.63 -11.52 22.55
CA ASN A 52 -7.10 -11.53 23.93
C ASN A 52 -6.28 -10.30 24.27
N TYR A 53 -6.10 -9.39 23.33
CA TYR A 53 -5.53 -8.04 23.50
C TYR A 53 -6.42 -7.02 22.82
N LYS A 54 -6.68 -5.92 23.52
CA LYS A 54 -7.41 -4.77 23.01
C LYS A 54 -7.02 -3.52 23.80
N ASN A 55 -6.76 -2.44 23.10
CA ASN A 55 -6.59 -1.11 23.66
C ASN A 55 -7.46 -0.14 22.85
N ASP A 56 -8.57 0.32 23.44
CA ASP A 56 -9.55 1.17 22.77
C ASP A 56 -8.95 2.51 22.30
N TYR A 57 -7.96 3.03 23.02
CA TYR A 57 -7.26 4.24 22.62
C TYR A 57 -6.41 4.02 21.36
N LEU A 58 -5.56 2.99 21.35
CA LEU A 58 -4.79 2.59 20.18
C LEU A 58 -5.67 2.29 18.98
N ASP A 59 -6.75 1.55 19.17
CA ASP A 59 -7.69 1.22 18.11
C ASP A 59 -8.32 2.48 17.50
N SER A 60 -8.68 3.45 18.33
CA SER A 60 -9.25 4.73 17.89
C SER A 60 -8.25 5.53 17.04
N ILE A 61 -7.04 5.76 17.55
CA ILE A 61 -6.08 6.64 16.88
C ILE A 61 -5.47 5.98 15.63
N THR A 62 -5.21 4.67 15.67
CA THR A 62 -4.72 3.94 14.48
C THR A 62 -5.77 3.90 13.39
N LYS A 63 -7.07 3.82 13.73
CA LYS A 63 -8.16 3.89 12.77
C LYS A 63 -8.27 5.27 12.12
N LYS A 64 -8.11 6.35 12.89
CA LYS A 64 -8.06 7.72 12.34
C LYS A 64 -6.93 7.86 11.33
N ILE A 65 -5.72 7.37 11.66
CA ILE A 65 -4.58 7.39 10.74
C ILE A 65 -4.89 6.58 9.47
N TYR A 66 -5.49 5.40 9.63
CA TYR A 66 -5.79 4.49 8.52
C TYR A 66 -6.80 5.06 7.52
N VAL A 67 -7.87 5.67 8.01
CA VAL A 67 -8.90 6.27 7.15
C VAL A 67 -8.63 7.74 6.79
N SER A 68 -7.47 8.29 7.22
CA SER A 68 -7.09 9.69 7.01
C SER A 68 -8.07 10.70 7.65
N ASP A 69 -8.60 10.38 8.83
CA ASP A 69 -9.49 11.26 9.62
C ASP A 69 -8.65 12.21 10.49
N PHE A 70 -8.07 13.20 9.86
CA PHE A 70 -7.28 14.28 10.46
C PHE A 70 -7.32 15.53 9.56
N GLU A 71 -7.23 16.71 10.17
CA GLU A 71 -7.39 17.99 9.47
C GLU A 71 -6.06 18.55 8.92
N SER A 72 -4.93 18.11 9.47
CA SER A 72 -3.61 18.62 9.08
C SER A 72 -2.50 17.57 9.14
N ALA A 73 -1.36 17.88 8.51
CA ALA A 73 -0.17 17.06 8.60
C ALA A 73 0.40 17.01 10.03
N GLU A 74 0.28 18.09 10.76
CA GLU A 74 0.72 18.21 12.15
C GLU A 74 -0.13 17.32 13.06
N GLU A 75 -1.44 17.30 12.89
CA GLU A 75 -2.33 16.40 13.62
C GLU A 75 -2.00 14.94 13.32
N ARG A 76 -1.77 14.60 12.05
CA ARG A 76 -1.35 13.25 11.67
C ARG A 76 -0.05 12.83 12.39
N ILE A 77 0.94 13.72 12.46
CA ILE A 77 2.20 13.44 13.15
C ILE A 77 1.95 13.19 14.63
N SER A 78 1.13 14.02 15.28
CA SER A 78 0.76 13.85 16.69
C SER A 78 0.08 12.50 16.94
N LEU A 79 -0.87 12.12 16.10
CA LEU A 79 -1.52 10.80 16.20
C LEU A 79 -0.54 9.63 16.06
N ILE A 80 0.44 9.74 15.16
CA ILE A 80 1.50 8.73 14.98
C ILE A 80 2.41 8.65 16.21
N GLU A 81 2.81 9.79 16.76
CA GLU A 81 3.63 9.84 17.97
C GLU A 81 2.91 9.22 19.16
N ASP A 82 1.65 9.56 19.36
CA ASP A 82 0.84 9.04 20.47
C ASP A 82 0.59 7.54 20.32
N ALA A 83 0.24 7.07 19.12
CA ALA A 83 0.07 5.65 18.85
C ALA A 83 1.37 4.86 19.06
N THR A 84 2.51 5.46 18.68
CA THR A 84 3.83 4.82 18.88
C THR A 84 4.18 4.73 20.36
N LYS A 85 3.99 5.80 21.11
CA LYS A 85 4.26 5.82 22.57
C LYS A 85 3.40 4.79 23.30
N GLU A 86 2.10 4.80 23.02
CA GLU A 86 1.18 3.88 23.66
C GLU A 86 1.47 2.42 23.28
N GLY A 87 1.70 2.14 22.00
CA GLY A 87 2.01 0.80 21.54
C GLY A 87 3.29 0.23 22.13
N VAL A 88 4.30 1.07 22.37
CA VAL A 88 5.53 0.67 23.07
C VAL A 88 5.28 0.44 24.57
N ASN A 89 4.49 1.30 25.21
CA ASN A 89 4.14 1.15 26.63
C ASN A 89 3.38 -0.15 26.91
N GLU A 90 2.43 -0.51 26.05
CA GLU A 90 1.66 -1.75 26.15
C GLU A 90 2.53 -3.02 26.03
N SER A 91 3.70 -2.90 25.41
CA SER A 91 4.66 -3.99 25.26
C SER A 91 4.10 -5.27 24.63
N VAL A 92 3.05 -5.16 23.82
CA VAL A 92 2.46 -6.30 23.09
C VAL A 92 3.45 -6.84 22.06
N ARG A 93 4.29 -5.96 21.51
CA ARG A 93 5.40 -6.29 20.63
C ARG A 93 6.71 -5.83 21.24
N ILE A 94 7.64 -6.75 21.34
CA ILE A 94 8.99 -6.47 21.86
C ILE A 94 9.96 -6.49 20.68
N PHE A 95 10.50 -5.32 20.34
CA PHE A 95 11.47 -5.19 19.26
C PHE A 95 12.85 -5.63 19.73
N LEU A 96 13.31 -6.78 19.26
CA LEU A 96 14.54 -7.39 19.72
C LEU A 96 15.78 -6.89 18.97
N ALA A 97 15.68 -6.81 17.64
CA ALA A 97 16.81 -6.44 16.79
C ALA A 97 16.34 -6.01 15.39
N SER A 98 17.15 -5.20 14.73
CA SER A 98 17.07 -4.95 13.29
C SER A 98 18.12 -5.78 12.57
N LYS A 99 17.73 -6.44 11.50
CA LYS A 99 18.65 -7.15 10.61
C LYS A 99 19.06 -6.23 9.48
N THR A 100 20.36 -6.16 9.20
CA THR A 100 20.88 -5.48 8.03
C THR A 100 21.08 -6.48 6.91
N ASP A 101 20.51 -6.20 5.74
CA ASP A 101 20.77 -6.96 4.53
C ASP A 101 21.95 -6.37 3.76
N GLN A 102 22.72 -7.24 3.13
CA GLN A 102 23.84 -6.87 2.26
C GLN A 102 23.52 -7.24 0.83
N TYR A 103 23.75 -6.29 -0.07
CA TYR A 103 23.55 -6.47 -1.51
C TYR A 103 24.90 -6.34 -2.20
N VAL A 104 25.23 -7.30 -3.05
CA VAL A 104 26.48 -7.36 -3.78
C VAL A 104 26.18 -7.16 -5.26
N ALA A 105 26.94 -6.31 -5.93
CA ALA A 105 26.86 -6.10 -7.35
C ALA A 105 28.22 -6.30 -8.00
N ASN A 106 28.23 -6.60 -9.29
CA ASN A 106 29.42 -6.59 -10.11
C ASN A 106 29.89 -5.14 -10.33
N ASP A 107 31.20 -4.93 -10.49
CA ASP A 107 31.80 -3.61 -10.72
C ASP A 107 31.29 -2.90 -11.98
N SER A 108 30.73 -3.65 -12.93
CA SER A 108 30.09 -3.12 -14.15
C SER A 108 28.67 -2.60 -13.93
N VAL A 109 28.13 -2.69 -12.71
CA VAL A 109 26.75 -2.27 -12.38
C VAL A 109 26.79 -0.98 -11.57
N ASP A 110 26.28 0.09 -12.15
CA ASP A 110 26.16 1.39 -11.53
C ASP A 110 24.69 1.77 -11.25
N GLY A 111 24.47 2.82 -10.45
CA GLY A 111 23.16 3.42 -10.25
C GLY A 111 22.27 2.67 -9.27
N ILE A 112 22.83 1.78 -8.44
CA ILE A 112 22.09 1.12 -7.37
C ILE A 112 21.68 2.16 -6.33
N ILE A 113 20.39 2.20 -6.03
CA ILE A 113 19.83 3.14 -5.06
C ILE A 113 19.51 2.42 -3.75
N ASN A 114 20.06 2.93 -2.66
CA ASN A 114 19.59 2.58 -1.33
C ASN A 114 18.60 3.66 -0.86
N ALA A 115 17.33 3.43 -1.15
CA ALA A 115 16.28 4.37 -0.78
C ALA A 115 16.00 4.32 0.73
N LEU A 116 16.05 5.47 1.40
CA LEU A 116 15.80 5.56 2.83
C LEU A 116 14.42 4.97 3.19
N GLY A 117 14.42 3.98 4.06
CA GLY A 117 13.21 3.29 4.51
C GLY A 117 12.72 2.16 3.59
N ALA A 118 13.16 2.13 2.33
CA ALA A 118 12.77 1.11 1.36
C ALA A 118 13.91 0.13 1.00
N GLY A 119 15.17 0.54 1.22
CA GLY A 119 16.33 -0.27 0.93
C GLY A 119 16.72 -0.30 -0.56
N VAL A 120 17.48 -1.33 -0.94
CA VAL A 120 18.00 -1.51 -2.29
C VAL A 120 16.99 -2.18 -3.26
N PRO A 121 16.24 -3.23 -2.86
CA PRO A 121 15.36 -3.96 -3.78
C PRO A 121 14.06 -3.18 -4.02
N THR A 122 14.15 -2.08 -4.72
CA THR A 122 13.02 -1.23 -5.09
C THR A 122 13.00 -0.98 -6.59
N ARG A 123 11.85 -0.58 -7.11
CA ARG A 123 11.72 -0.15 -8.51
C ARG A 123 12.62 1.02 -8.86
N PHE A 124 13.01 1.86 -7.90
CA PHE A 124 13.93 2.97 -8.14
C PHE A 124 15.32 2.48 -8.50
N THR A 125 15.79 1.39 -7.90
CA THR A 125 17.03 0.72 -8.32
C THR A 125 16.87 0.19 -9.75
N ALA A 126 15.79 -0.53 -10.05
CA ALA A 126 15.57 -1.11 -11.37
C ALA A 126 15.48 -0.05 -12.49
N ILE A 127 14.86 1.10 -12.23
CA ILE A 127 14.75 2.21 -13.19
C ILE A 127 16.12 2.90 -13.40
N ASN A 128 16.94 3.01 -12.36
CA ASN A 128 18.15 3.82 -12.35
C ASN A 128 19.44 3.03 -12.65
N VAL A 129 19.41 1.72 -12.48
CA VAL A 129 20.59 0.86 -12.66
C VAL A 129 21.07 0.90 -14.12
N LYS A 130 22.40 0.91 -14.27
CA LYS A 130 23.08 0.83 -15.56
C LYS A 130 24.06 -0.33 -15.52
N SER A 131 24.21 -1.02 -16.62
CA SER A 131 25.17 -2.10 -16.79
C SER A 131 25.77 -2.03 -18.19
N ASP A 132 26.90 -2.71 -18.39
CA ASP A 132 27.54 -2.81 -19.70
C ASP A 132 26.75 -3.69 -20.70
N SER A 133 25.67 -4.30 -20.24
CA SER A 133 24.78 -5.16 -20.99
C SER A 133 23.36 -4.63 -20.97
N ASP A 134 22.59 -4.89 -22.02
CA ASP A 134 21.14 -4.63 -22.07
C ASP A 134 20.34 -5.53 -21.10
N THR A 135 21.00 -6.46 -20.45
CA THR A 135 20.39 -7.42 -19.52
C THR A 135 21.03 -7.32 -18.15
N LEU A 136 20.22 -7.07 -17.12
CA LEU A 136 20.63 -7.14 -15.73
C LEU A 136 20.24 -8.49 -15.14
N MET A 137 21.23 -9.25 -14.68
CA MET A 137 21.02 -10.52 -13.98
C MET A 137 20.91 -10.27 -12.48
N VAL A 138 19.76 -10.56 -11.89
CA VAL A 138 19.50 -10.36 -10.46
C VAL A 138 19.40 -11.70 -9.76
N GLY A 139 20.33 -11.95 -8.81
CA GLY A 139 20.28 -13.11 -7.93
C GLY A 139 19.32 -12.86 -6.76
N VAL A 140 18.35 -13.74 -6.58
CA VAL A 140 17.40 -13.68 -5.46
C VAL A 140 17.65 -14.86 -4.52
N LYS A 141 17.84 -14.55 -3.23
CA LYS A 141 18.17 -15.55 -2.21
C LYS A 141 17.04 -16.55 -1.97
N GLN A 142 15.81 -16.12 -2.14
CA GLN A 142 14.61 -16.91 -1.87
C GLN A 142 13.86 -17.19 -3.16
N ILE A 143 13.45 -18.42 -3.34
CA ILE A 143 12.55 -18.78 -4.44
C ILE A 143 11.12 -18.38 -4.11
N TYR A 144 10.31 -18.25 -5.13
CA TYR A 144 8.87 -18.07 -5.04
C TYR A 144 8.22 -19.13 -4.14
N GLN A 145 7.41 -18.70 -3.18
CA GLN A 145 6.73 -19.58 -2.21
C GLN A 145 5.22 -19.35 -2.14
N GLY A 146 4.74 -18.26 -2.67
CA GLY A 146 3.32 -17.89 -2.60
C GLY A 146 2.54 -18.24 -3.86
N SER A 147 1.23 -18.02 -3.80
CA SER A 147 0.36 -18.11 -4.97
C SER A 147 0.37 -16.81 -5.74
N TRP A 148 0.39 -16.91 -7.05
CA TRP A 148 0.20 -15.77 -7.93
C TRP A 148 -1.28 -15.66 -8.32
N ASN A 149 -1.77 -14.43 -8.29
CA ASN A 149 -3.09 -14.06 -8.76
C ASN A 149 -2.94 -12.92 -9.76
N PRO A 150 -3.58 -12.96 -10.95
CA PRO A 150 -3.42 -11.92 -11.96
C PRO A 150 -3.88 -10.53 -11.52
N ILE A 151 -4.76 -10.45 -10.53
CA ILE A 151 -5.28 -9.19 -9.98
C ILE A 151 -4.50 -8.78 -8.74
N GLY A 152 -4.32 -9.68 -7.77
CA GLY A 152 -3.66 -9.41 -6.49
C GLY A 152 -2.13 -9.56 -6.53
N GLY A 153 -1.56 -10.03 -7.63
CA GLY A 153 -0.12 -10.29 -7.73
C GLY A 153 0.34 -11.47 -6.90
N PHE A 154 1.47 -11.33 -6.23
CA PHE A 154 2.04 -12.35 -5.36
C PHE A 154 1.73 -12.09 -3.89
N SER A 155 1.54 -13.16 -3.12
CA SER A 155 1.25 -13.08 -1.68
C SER A 155 2.50 -13.00 -0.80
N ASP A 156 3.67 -13.37 -1.32
CA ASP A 156 4.92 -13.35 -0.56
C ASP A 156 5.79 -12.13 -0.89
N VAL A 157 6.57 -11.69 0.10
CA VAL A 157 7.42 -10.48 0.02
C VAL A 157 8.47 -10.58 -1.08
N TYR A 158 9.07 -11.75 -1.29
CA TYR A 158 10.18 -11.93 -2.22
C TYR A 158 9.73 -11.86 -3.67
N SER A 159 8.65 -12.55 -4.00
CA SER A 159 8.04 -12.51 -5.32
C SER A 159 7.43 -11.15 -5.62
N ASN A 160 6.85 -10.50 -4.60
CA ASN A 160 6.29 -9.16 -4.73
C ASN A 160 7.37 -8.11 -5.06
N GLN A 161 8.57 -8.23 -4.53
CA GLN A 161 9.70 -7.35 -4.90
C GLN A 161 10.03 -7.44 -6.39
N ILE A 162 9.94 -8.62 -7.00
CA ILE A 162 10.13 -8.80 -8.44
C ILE A 162 8.93 -8.21 -9.20
N TRP A 163 7.72 -8.53 -8.75
CA TRP A 163 6.48 -8.03 -9.34
C TRP A 163 6.41 -6.50 -9.39
N LEU A 164 6.84 -5.82 -8.36
CA LEU A 164 6.86 -4.35 -8.31
C LEU A 164 7.70 -3.70 -9.42
N ASN A 165 8.65 -4.43 -10.02
CA ASN A 165 9.41 -3.94 -11.17
C ASN A 165 8.67 -4.14 -12.51
N LEU A 166 7.69 -5.03 -12.54
CA LEU A 166 6.86 -5.30 -13.71
C LEU A 166 5.54 -4.52 -13.67
N HIS A 167 5.07 -4.20 -12.47
CA HIS A 167 3.84 -3.45 -12.25
C HIS A 167 4.02 -1.99 -12.65
N ASP A 168 3.19 -1.50 -13.57
CA ASP A 168 3.22 -0.16 -14.12
C ASP A 168 2.02 0.67 -13.61
N PRO A 169 2.09 1.25 -12.41
CA PRO A 169 0.99 2.00 -11.83
C PRO A 169 0.89 3.41 -12.42
N GLY A 170 -0.28 4.03 -12.25
CA GLY A 170 -0.49 5.42 -12.62
C GLY A 170 0.40 6.40 -11.86
N VAL A 171 0.72 6.07 -10.61
CA VAL A 171 1.52 6.93 -9.70
C VAL A 171 2.45 6.10 -8.82
N PHE A 172 3.55 6.70 -8.38
CA PHE A 172 4.42 6.16 -7.33
C PHE A 172 4.39 7.05 -6.09
N SER A 173 4.64 6.47 -4.93
CA SER A 173 5.00 7.24 -3.75
C SER A 173 6.51 7.43 -3.67
N HIS A 174 6.97 8.68 -3.52
CA HIS A 174 8.38 8.97 -3.34
C HIS A 174 8.87 8.35 -2.03
N PRO A 175 9.92 7.51 -2.03
CA PRO A 175 10.29 6.69 -0.86
C PRO A 175 10.73 7.51 0.35
N PHE A 176 11.26 8.71 0.13
CA PHE A 176 11.72 9.59 1.20
C PHE A 176 10.64 10.53 1.72
N THR A 177 9.87 11.15 0.82
CA THR A 177 8.89 12.18 1.19
C THR A 177 7.46 11.67 1.30
N GLY A 178 7.16 10.50 0.71
CA GLY A 178 5.80 9.98 0.53
C GLY A 178 4.98 10.75 -0.51
N LYS A 179 5.56 11.78 -1.14
CA LYS A 179 4.85 12.58 -2.14
C LYS A 179 4.54 11.73 -3.36
N THR A 180 3.32 11.84 -3.87
CA THR A 180 2.90 11.17 -5.10
C THR A 180 3.67 11.71 -6.31
N ILE A 181 4.22 10.80 -7.10
CA ILE A 181 4.96 11.06 -8.34
C ILE A 181 4.09 10.57 -9.50
N PRO A 182 3.75 11.44 -10.47
CA PRO A 182 3.03 11.04 -11.68
C PRO A 182 3.93 10.17 -12.57
N ILE A 183 3.40 9.05 -13.06
CA ILE A 183 4.08 8.15 -14.01
C ILE A 183 3.24 7.97 -15.27
N ARG A 184 2.04 7.42 -15.15
CA ARG A 184 1.08 7.21 -16.23
C ARG A 184 -0.13 8.12 -16.14
N THR A 185 -0.19 8.95 -15.09
CA THR A 185 -1.33 9.81 -14.85
C THR A 185 -0.88 11.11 -14.21
N GLU A 186 -1.33 12.22 -14.73
CA GLU A 186 -1.33 13.51 -14.05
C GLU A 186 -2.73 13.79 -13.53
N TRP A 187 -2.87 14.65 -12.52
CA TRP A 187 -4.19 14.94 -11.95
C TRP A 187 -4.30 16.35 -11.41
N GLN A 188 -5.54 16.83 -11.38
CA GLN A 188 -5.92 18.08 -10.75
C GLN A 188 -7.06 17.81 -9.77
N VAL A 189 -6.98 18.40 -8.57
CA VAL A 189 -7.98 18.26 -7.52
C VAL A 189 -8.67 19.60 -7.29
N GLU A 190 -9.99 19.59 -7.34
CA GLU A 190 -10.85 20.72 -6.98
C GLU A 190 -11.68 20.35 -5.76
N ASN A 191 -11.55 21.10 -4.66
CA ASN A 191 -12.32 20.89 -3.44
C ASN A 191 -13.34 22.02 -3.29
N PHE A 192 -14.60 21.65 -3.16
CA PHE A 192 -15.73 22.59 -3.05
C PHE A 192 -16.28 22.66 -1.62
N GLY A 193 -16.02 21.64 -0.81
CA GLY A 193 -16.57 21.51 0.54
C GLY A 193 -18.09 21.23 0.54
N ASN A 194 -18.67 21.16 1.72
CA ASN A 194 -20.07 20.82 1.89
C ASN A 194 -21.01 21.95 1.46
N ASP A 195 -20.56 23.21 1.58
CA ASP A 195 -21.40 24.40 1.31
C ASP A 195 -21.46 24.79 -0.17
N ASN A 196 -20.51 24.32 -0.99
CA ASN A 196 -20.40 24.70 -2.41
C ASN A 196 -20.29 23.46 -3.32
N GLN A 197 -21.10 22.46 -3.04
CA GLN A 197 -21.10 21.21 -3.81
C GLN A 197 -21.39 21.46 -5.29
N ILE A 198 -20.72 20.72 -6.16
CA ILE A 198 -21.00 20.74 -7.60
C ILE A 198 -21.98 19.64 -7.98
N THR A 199 -22.78 19.91 -9.01
CA THR A 199 -23.65 18.89 -9.59
C THR A 199 -22.82 17.86 -10.35
N VAL A 200 -23.08 16.58 -10.09
CA VAL A 200 -22.52 15.48 -10.87
C VAL A 200 -23.31 15.35 -12.18
N PRO A 201 -22.64 15.21 -13.35
CA PRO A 201 -23.35 15.00 -14.61
C PRO A 201 -24.28 13.78 -14.54
N GLU A 202 -25.50 13.91 -15.05
CA GLU A 202 -26.51 12.82 -15.00
C GLU A 202 -26.08 11.56 -15.76
N ASP A 203 -25.24 11.74 -16.78
CA ASP A 203 -24.68 10.68 -17.61
C ASP A 203 -23.36 10.11 -17.05
N ALA A 204 -22.84 10.66 -15.93
CA ALA A 204 -21.72 10.07 -15.22
C ALA A 204 -22.04 8.62 -14.85
N ILE A 205 -21.02 7.76 -14.87
CA ILE A 205 -21.20 6.34 -14.63
C ILE A 205 -20.62 5.94 -13.27
N ILE A 206 -21.27 4.98 -12.63
CA ILE A 206 -20.83 4.32 -11.41
C ILE A 206 -20.97 2.81 -11.57
N TRP A 207 -20.02 2.06 -11.06
CA TRP A 207 -20.15 0.61 -10.99
C TRP A 207 -21.19 0.20 -9.94
N ASN A 208 -22.17 -0.58 -10.34
CA ASN A 208 -23.15 -1.15 -9.44
C ASN A 208 -22.78 -2.61 -9.14
N ILE A 209 -22.43 -2.87 -7.88
CA ILE A 209 -21.93 -4.17 -7.45
C ILE A 209 -23.01 -5.27 -7.49
N ASP A 210 -24.26 -4.92 -7.23
CA ASP A 210 -25.37 -5.89 -7.20
C ASP A 210 -25.72 -6.38 -8.61
N ASP A 211 -25.71 -5.46 -9.57
CA ASP A 211 -26.04 -5.75 -10.97
C ASP A 211 -24.81 -6.10 -11.81
N GLN A 212 -23.61 -5.96 -11.26
CA GLN A 212 -22.31 -6.17 -11.91
C GLN A 212 -22.21 -5.43 -13.27
N ARG A 213 -22.60 -4.17 -13.29
CA ARG A 213 -22.58 -3.34 -14.50
C ARG A 213 -22.43 -1.85 -14.20
N TRP A 214 -21.94 -1.11 -15.18
CA TRP A 214 -21.94 0.34 -15.16
C TRP A 214 -23.37 0.88 -15.26
N LYS A 215 -23.71 1.84 -14.40
CA LYS A 215 -24.98 2.58 -14.42
C LYS A 215 -24.73 4.07 -14.49
N LYS A 216 -25.67 4.81 -15.06
CA LYS A 216 -25.70 6.27 -14.93
C LYS A 216 -26.00 6.65 -13.48
N VAL A 217 -25.33 7.70 -13.02
CA VAL A 217 -25.51 8.27 -11.67
C VAL A 217 -26.92 8.83 -11.51
N GLY A 218 -27.48 9.42 -12.59
CA GLY A 218 -28.81 10.02 -12.58
C GLY A 218 -28.84 11.45 -12.06
N THR A 219 -30.05 11.95 -11.82
CA THR A 219 -30.30 13.34 -11.42
C THR A 219 -30.00 13.61 -9.94
N ASP A 220 -29.85 14.87 -9.58
CA ASP A 220 -29.80 15.40 -8.21
C ASP A 220 -28.63 14.85 -7.36
N LYS A 221 -27.53 14.44 -8.01
CA LYS A 221 -26.32 14.07 -7.32
C LYS A 221 -25.32 15.21 -7.27
N THR A 222 -24.72 15.38 -6.10
CA THR A 222 -23.71 16.41 -5.86
C THR A 222 -22.41 15.79 -5.36
N ALA A 223 -21.32 16.52 -5.52
CA ALA A 223 -20.00 16.12 -5.03
C ALA A 223 -19.31 17.30 -4.32
N THR A 224 -18.56 16.97 -3.28
CA THR A 224 -17.76 17.93 -2.50
C THR A 224 -16.36 18.16 -3.09
N SER A 225 -15.93 17.27 -3.99
CA SER A 225 -14.65 17.36 -4.68
C SER A 225 -14.70 16.74 -6.07
N LYS A 226 -13.78 17.14 -6.92
CA LYS A 226 -13.59 16.59 -8.27
C LYS A 226 -12.10 16.36 -8.49
N VAL A 227 -11.77 15.22 -9.07
CA VAL A 227 -10.43 14.92 -9.56
C VAL A 227 -10.48 14.70 -11.06
N THR A 228 -9.65 15.44 -11.79
CA THR A 228 -9.47 15.25 -13.24
C THR A 228 -8.14 14.54 -13.45
N PHE A 229 -8.15 13.46 -14.20
CA PHE A 229 -6.97 12.69 -14.55
C PHE A 229 -6.63 12.83 -16.02
N ASP A 230 -5.38 13.16 -16.31
CA ASP A 230 -4.80 13.13 -17.64
C ASP A 230 -3.98 11.84 -17.78
N LEU A 231 -4.46 10.89 -18.57
CA LEU A 231 -3.91 9.55 -18.71
C LEU A 231 -2.85 9.49 -19.82
N ILE A 232 -1.67 9.00 -19.50
CA ILE A 232 -0.59 8.74 -20.46
C ILE A 232 -0.72 7.28 -20.90
N LEU A 233 -1.55 7.05 -21.90
CA LEU A 233 -1.78 5.73 -22.48
C LEU A 233 -0.63 5.39 -23.44
N GLY A 234 -0.36 4.10 -23.58
CA GLY A 234 0.67 3.54 -24.47
C GLY A 234 0.13 2.33 -25.22
N ASN A 235 1.03 1.44 -25.57
CA ASN A 235 0.66 0.17 -26.18
C ASN A 235 0.96 -0.98 -25.20
N TRP A 236 0.12 -1.99 -25.25
CA TRP A 236 0.42 -3.28 -24.64
C TRP A 236 1.64 -3.95 -25.31
N HIS A 237 2.27 -4.92 -24.66
CA HIS A 237 3.41 -5.66 -25.23
C HIS A 237 3.11 -6.38 -26.57
N HIS A 238 1.86 -6.63 -26.88
CA HIS A 238 1.37 -7.17 -28.16
C HIS A 238 0.99 -6.08 -29.16
N GLU A 239 1.45 -4.83 -28.92
CA GLU A 239 1.31 -3.66 -29.80
C GLU A 239 -0.11 -3.07 -29.91
N GLN A 240 -1.11 -3.65 -29.29
CA GLN A 240 -2.44 -3.05 -29.22
C GLN A 240 -2.39 -1.79 -28.35
N SER A 241 -3.01 -0.71 -28.83
CA SER A 241 -3.11 0.54 -28.07
C SER A 241 -4.02 0.39 -26.87
N MET A 242 -3.58 0.95 -25.74
CA MET A 242 -4.41 1.08 -24.53
C MET A 242 -5.48 2.13 -24.75
N ASP A 243 -6.68 1.89 -24.24
CA ASP A 243 -7.79 2.83 -24.32
C ASP A 243 -8.55 2.95 -22.98
N MET A 244 -9.65 3.72 -22.98
CA MET A 244 -10.46 3.92 -21.78
C MET A 244 -11.15 2.64 -21.30
N ASN A 245 -11.38 1.65 -22.17
CA ASN A 245 -11.97 0.37 -21.74
C ASN A 245 -11.01 -0.41 -20.85
N ASP A 246 -9.69 -0.32 -21.11
CA ASP A 246 -8.68 -0.95 -20.23
C ASP A 246 -8.75 -0.35 -18.82
N ILE A 247 -8.90 0.97 -18.72
CA ILE A 247 -9.03 1.68 -17.43
C ILE A 247 -10.33 1.30 -16.72
N LEU A 248 -11.45 1.35 -17.44
CA LEU A 248 -12.76 1.00 -16.88
C LEU A 248 -12.82 -0.47 -16.45
N HIS A 249 -12.14 -1.36 -17.16
CA HIS A 249 -12.06 -2.77 -16.80
C HIS A 249 -11.39 -2.99 -15.44
N THR A 250 -10.31 -2.27 -15.16
CA THR A 250 -9.61 -2.39 -13.88
C THR A 250 -10.37 -1.75 -12.71
N MET A 251 -11.29 -0.82 -12.96
CA MET A 251 -12.03 -0.10 -11.92
C MET A 251 -13.15 -0.91 -11.25
N TYR A 252 -13.60 -2.02 -11.85
CA TYR A 252 -14.67 -2.83 -11.27
C TYR A 252 -14.17 -4.13 -10.63
N PHE A 253 -12.89 -4.41 -10.71
CA PHE A 253 -12.26 -5.49 -9.97
C PHE A 253 -11.98 -5.05 -8.53
#